data_24953b61ca084e20636ffea1492c29de
#
_entry.id   24953b61ca084e20636ffea1492c29de
#
_cell.length_a   1.000
_cell.length_b   1.000
_cell.length_c   1.000
_cell.angle_alpha   90.00
_cell.angle_beta   90.00
_cell.angle_gamma   90.00
#
_symmetry.space_group_name_H-M   'P 1'
#
loop_
_entity.id
_entity.type
_entity.pdbx_description
1 polymer ?
#
loop_
_entity_poly.entity_id
_entity_poly.type
_entity_poly.pdbx_seq_one_letter_code
_entity_poly.pdbx_strand_id
1 'polypeptide(L)'
;MESRKIEMERIQRLNEKDTVAGEYVLYWMQQSQRAQYNHALELAIEQANALGQPCVVAFGLMPDYPEANARHYAFMLEGLEETRDVLAERGIPWIARHGSPPRVALELGGRASLIVCDRGYLRHQVAWRQEVAREAPCRVVQVESDVVVPVETASDKAEYAARTLRPKLWRHLEAFLKDLPPTPLLRESLNLPLGGMDRAELRGAATRLQQGPDVAPVGSRFRGGARAAEDRLRELLQDKLSRYADHRNQPQTDDVSYMGMYLHFGQISPVYLALQVMGATHQPAKDRDAFLEELLVRRELAMNFVHYRPDYDSYACLPAWAQATLADHEDDPRSPLYTPQELESGQTHDIYWNAAMNEMKARGYMHNSMRMYWGKKILEWSRTPREAFQTALTLNNKYFLDGRDPSSYANVAWVFGLHDRPWKERPVYGKVRCMMASGLERKCDIRAYVRKVQELVQQAGR
;
A
#
# COMPACT_ATOMS: atom_id res chain seq x y z
N MET A 1 6.91 -31.70 -18.46
CA MET A 1 6.81 -30.22 -18.44
C MET A 1 6.92 -29.81 -16.99
N GLU A 2 8.07 -29.23 -16.58
CA GLU A 2 8.16 -28.62 -15.26
C GLU A 2 7.05 -27.56 -15.13
N SER A 3 6.28 -27.65 -14.06
CA SER A 3 5.23 -26.67 -13.76
C SER A 3 5.88 -25.30 -13.67
N ARG A 4 5.45 -24.35 -14.51
CA ARG A 4 5.91 -22.98 -14.50
C ARG A 4 5.65 -22.40 -13.10
N LYS A 5 6.69 -21.78 -12.50
CA LYS A 5 6.65 -21.31 -11.13
C LYS A 5 5.73 -20.10 -10.94
N ILE A 6 5.58 -19.30 -12.01
CA ILE A 6 4.80 -18.06 -12.01
C ILE A 6 3.63 -18.20 -12.99
N GLU A 7 2.43 -17.91 -12.52
CA GLU A 7 1.21 -18.01 -13.29
C GLU A 7 1.23 -17.00 -14.45
N MET A 8 0.81 -17.46 -15.62
CA MET A 8 0.82 -16.65 -16.85
C MET A 8 -0.06 -15.42 -16.75
N GLU A 9 -1.12 -15.50 -15.99
CA GLU A 9 -2.09 -14.42 -15.75
C GLU A 9 -1.49 -13.25 -14.97
N ARG A 10 -0.36 -13.48 -14.25
CA ARG A 10 0.40 -12.39 -13.60
C ARG A 10 1.28 -11.64 -14.57
N ILE A 11 1.58 -12.22 -15.74
CA ILE A 11 2.60 -11.74 -16.67
C ILE A 11 1.93 -11.05 -17.84
N GLN A 12 2.30 -9.80 -18.08
CA GLN A 12 1.80 -9.04 -19.22
C GLN A 12 2.95 -8.40 -19.99
N ARG A 13 3.00 -8.64 -21.29
CA ARG A 13 3.91 -7.95 -22.19
C ARG A 13 3.43 -6.52 -22.44
N LEU A 14 4.33 -5.53 -22.29
CA LEU A 14 4.00 -4.12 -22.43
C LEU A 14 4.35 -3.50 -23.78
N ASN A 15 5.21 -4.16 -24.57
CA ASN A 15 5.55 -3.73 -25.93
C ASN A 15 5.74 -4.93 -26.86
N GLU A 16 5.76 -4.68 -28.17
CA GLU A 16 5.91 -5.73 -29.20
C GLU A 16 7.38 -6.04 -29.55
N LYS A 17 8.35 -5.45 -28.81
CA LYS A 17 9.77 -5.67 -29.06
C LYS A 17 10.21 -7.05 -28.59
N ASP A 18 11.19 -7.64 -29.25
CA ASP A 18 11.75 -8.91 -28.87
C ASP A 18 12.81 -8.79 -27.77
N THR A 19 13.18 -9.92 -27.18
CA THR A 19 14.39 -10.04 -26.38
C THR A 19 15.58 -9.86 -27.32
N VAL A 20 16.53 -8.98 -26.94
CA VAL A 20 17.69 -8.63 -27.75
C VAL A 20 18.98 -9.18 -27.13
N ALA A 21 20.08 -9.16 -27.88
CA ALA A 21 21.39 -9.42 -27.30
C ALA A 21 21.74 -8.29 -26.31
N GLY A 22 22.05 -8.63 -25.07
CA GLY A 22 22.38 -7.70 -24.02
C GLY A 22 23.30 -8.35 -22.98
N GLU A 23 23.62 -7.64 -21.93
CA GLU A 23 24.57 -8.08 -20.92
C GLU A 23 23.90 -8.77 -19.73
N TYR A 24 22.62 -8.48 -19.47
CA TYR A 24 21.84 -8.99 -18.33
C TYR A 24 20.33 -8.91 -18.58
N VAL A 25 19.55 -9.57 -17.74
CA VAL A 25 18.11 -9.31 -17.57
C VAL A 25 17.95 -8.29 -16.45
N LEU A 26 17.17 -7.23 -16.70
CA LEU A 26 16.91 -6.17 -15.74
C LEU A 26 15.57 -6.42 -15.03
N TYR A 27 15.56 -6.49 -13.70
CA TYR A 27 14.36 -6.30 -12.91
C TYR A 27 14.28 -4.84 -12.44
N TRP A 28 13.33 -4.11 -12.97
CA TRP A 28 13.03 -2.74 -12.54
C TRP A 28 12.04 -2.79 -11.37
N MET A 29 12.57 -2.72 -10.15
CA MET A 29 11.83 -2.74 -8.90
C MET A 29 11.15 -1.38 -8.66
N GLN A 30 9.86 -1.38 -8.35
CA GLN A 30 9.08 -0.19 -8.02
C GLN A 30 8.23 -0.39 -6.76
N GLN A 31 7.22 -1.26 -6.86
CA GLN A 31 6.19 -1.48 -5.86
C GLN A 31 6.57 -2.63 -4.92
N SER A 32 7.13 -3.71 -5.42
CA SER A 32 7.48 -4.90 -4.67
C SER A 32 8.90 -4.82 -4.10
N GLN A 33 9.08 -3.96 -3.07
CA GLN A 33 10.42 -3.65 -2.50
C GLN A 33 10.91 -4.76 -1.56
N ARG A 34 11.01 -5.98 -2.06
CA ARG A 34 11.42 -7.18 -1.33
C ARG A 34 12.18 -8.17 -2.22
N ALA A 35 12.99 -9.01 -1.59
CA ALA A 35 13.76 -10.05 -2.27
C ALA A 35 13.15 -11.46 -2.17
N GLN A 36 12.06 -11.62 -1.42
CA GLN A 36 11.36 -12.90 -1.20
C GLN A 36 9.89 -12.79 -1.61
N TYR A 37 9.29 -13.90 -2.05
CA TYR A 37 7.91 -13.92 -2.56
C TYR A 37 7.61 -12.78 -3.55
N ASN A 38 8.57 -12.50 -4.44
CA ASN A 38 8.49 -11.45 -5.45
C ASN A 38 8.43 -12.09 -6.84
N HIS A 39 7.22 -12.22 -7.38
CA HIS A 39 6.99 -12.89 -8.67
C HIS A 39 7.74 -12.21 -9.83
N ALA A 40 7.89 -10.89 -9.82
CA ALA A 40 8.64 -10.17 -10.84
C ALA A 40 10.13 -10.48 -10.79
N LEU A 41 10.72 -10.53 -9.59
CA LEU A 41 12.12 -10.91 -9.39
C LEU A 41 12.37 -12.37 -9.81
N GLU A 42 11.51 -13.28 -9.39
CA GLU A 42 11.67 -14.71 -9.74
C GLU A 42 11.54 -14.92 -11.26
N LEU A 43 10.61 -14.22 -11.93
CA LEU A 43 10.54 -14.24 -13.39
C LEU A 43 11.82 -13.70 -14.04
N ALA A 44 12.35 -12.59 -13.53
CA ALA A 44 13.60 -12.01 -14.06
C ALA A 44 14.77 -13.00 -13.93
N ILE A 45 14.88 -13.71 -12.81
CA ILE A 45 15.91 -14.75 -12.58
C ILE A 45 15.69 -15.95 -13.54
N GLU A 46 14.46 -16.43 -13.70
CA GLU A 46 14.14 -17.52 -14.65
C GLU A 46 14.54 -17.13 -16.07
N GLN A 47 14.23 -15.89 -16.50
CA GLN A 47 14.61 -15.40 -17.83
C GLN A 47 16.13 -15.24 -17.96
N ALA A 48 16.82 -14.73 -16.92
CA ALA A 48 18.27 -14.62 -16.91
C ALA A 48 18.94 -16.00 -17.05
N ASN A 49 18.48 -16.98 -16.30
CA ASN A 49 18.97 -18.36 -16.38
C ASN A 49 18.72 -18.97 -17.77
N ALA A 50 17.53 -18.77 -18.36
CA ALA A 50 17.21 -19.27 -19.70
C ALA A 50 18.09 -18.65 -20.80
N LEU A 51 18.53 -17.40 -20.62
CA LEU A 51 19.42 -16.69 -21.54
C LEU A 51 20.91 -16.92 -21.23
N GLY A 52 21.25 -17.62 -20.14
CA GLY A 52 22.61 -17.78 -19.67
C GLY A 52 23.26 -16.44 -19.23
N GLN A 53 22.45 -15.50 -18.75
CA GLN A 53 22.83 -14.13 -18.39
C GLN A 53 22.73 -13.85 -16.89
N PRO A 54 23.41 -12.81 -16.40
CA PRO A 54 23.18 -12.29 -15.06
C PRO A 54 21.81 -11.65 -14.92
N CYS A 55 21.33 -11.47 -13.65
CA CYS A 55 20.16 -10.68 -13.30
C CYS A 55 20.59 -9.43 -12.52
N VAL A 56 20.02 -8.29 -12.84
CA VAL A 56 20.30 -6.99 -12.18
C VAL A 56 19.00 -6.39 -11.70
N VAL A 57 18.98 -5.84 -10.48
CA VAL A 57 17.82 -5.10 -9.95
C VAL A 57 18.10 -3.61 -10.00
N ALA A 58 17.22 -2.83 -10.62
CA ALA A 58 17.29 -1.37 -10.70
C ALA A 58 16.25 -0.71 -9.80
N PHE A 59 16.63 0.39 -9.16
CA PHE A 59 15.73 1.25 -8.41
C PHE A 59 16.01 2.73 -8.68
N GLY A 60 14.98 3.49 -9.08
CA GLY A 60 15.06 4.93 -9.27
C GLY A 60 14.61 5.65 -7.98
N LEU A 61 15.54 6.31 -7.29
CA LEU A 61 15.24 7.12 -6.11
C LEU A 61 14.98 8.56 -6.52
N MET A 62 13.70 8.94 -6.58
CA MET A 62 13.27 10.30 -6.88
C MET A 62 12.96 11.07 -5.59
N PRO A 63 13.38 12.34 -5.47
CA PRO A 63 13.15 13.15 -4.27
C PRO A 63 11.73 13.73 -4.18
N ASP A 64 11.02 13.74 -5.26
CA ASP A 64 9.71 14.39 -5.47
C ASP A 64 8.60 13.39 -5.84
N TYR A 65 8.64 12.19 -5.24
CA TYR A 65 7.53 11.24 -5.40
C TYR A 65 6.21 11.89 -4.95
N PRO A 66 5.14 11.80 -5.75
CA PRO A 66 3.89 12.52 -5.48
C PRO A 66 3.40 12.36 -4.04
N GLU A 67 3.21 13.48 -3.35
CA GLU A 67 2.72 13.57 -1.96
C GLU A 67 3.58 12.85 -0.91
N ALA A 68 4.78 12.36 -1.25
CA ALA A 68 5.69 11.76 -0.28
C ALA A 68 6.43 12.83 0.53
N ASN A 69 6.82 12.46 1.75
CA ASN A 69 7.59 13.31 2.66
C ASN A 69 8.63 12.51 3.43
N ALA A 70 9.38 13.17 4.30
CA ALA A 70 10.47 12.58 5.08
C ALA A 70 10.11 11.25 5.77
N ARG A 71 8.91 11.16 6.33
CA ARG A 71 8.39 9.97 7.00
C ARG A 71 8.35 8.75 6.08
N HIS A 72 7.84 8.95 4.88
CA HIS A 72 7.69 7.90 3.88
C HIS A 72 9.04 7.42 3.34
N TYR A 73 9.93 8.37 3.05
CA TYR A 73 11.29 8.04 2.60
C TYR A 73 12.09 7.31 3.67
N ALA A 74 12.01 7.73 4.94
CA ALA A 74 12.69 7.05 6.03
C ALA A 74 12.28 5.57 6.10
N PHE A 75 10.97 5.30 6.14
CA PHE A 75 10.44 3.94 6.21
C PHE A 75 10.80 3.10 4.95
N MET A 76 10.70 3.69 3.77
CA MET A 76 11.06 3.04 2.52
C MET A 76 12.55 2.67 2.48
N LEU A 77 13.43 3.60 2.81
CA LEU A 77 14.87 3.42 2.69
C LEU A 77 15.41 2.41 3.70
N GLU A 78 14.84 2.32 4.91
CA GLU A 78 15.16 1.25 5.86
C GLU A 78 14.92 -0.14 5.25
N GLY A 79 13.81 -0.32 4.53
CA GLY A 79 13.50 -1.59 3.85
C GLY A 79 14.37 -1.86 2.62
N LEU A 80 14.72 -0.82 1.87
CA LEU A 80 15.57 -0.97 0.68
C LEU A 80 17.02 -1.31 1.05
N GLU A 81 17.56 -0.81 2.17
CA GLU A 81 18.88 -1.25 2.67
C GLU A 81 18.89 -2.76 2.95
N GLU A 82 17.85 -3.27 3.60
CA GLU A 82 17.71 -4.71 3.88
C GLU A 82 17.54 -5.52 2.59
N THR A 83 16.67 -5.07 1.70
CA THR A 83 16.42 -5.75 0.41
C THR A 83 17.68 -5.86 -0.43
N ARG A 84 18.49 -4.81 -0.46
CA ARG A 84 19.80 -4.82 -1.13
C ARG A 84 20.72 -5.91 -0.57
N ASP A 85 20.81 -6.03 0.74
CA ASP A 85 21.69 -7.01 1.39
C ASP A 85 21.24 -8.46 1.06
N VAL A 86 19.92 -8.73 1.13
CA VAL A 86 19.36 -10.05 0.78
C VAL A 86 19.55 -10.37 -0.70
N LEU A 87 19.44 -9.39 -1.60
CA LEU A 87 19.72 -9.59 -3.03
C LEU A 87 21.20 -9.90 -3.27
N ALA A 88 22.12 -9.23 -2.56
CA ALA A 88 23.54 -9.51 -2.64
C ALA A 88 23.90 -10.93 -2.18
N GLU A 89 23.25 -11.46 -1.13
CA GLU A 89 23.36 -12.86 -0.70
C GLU A 89 22.90 -13.85 -1.78
N ARG A 90 21.99 -13.42 -2.68
CA ARG A 90 21.54 -14.19 -3.84
C ARG A 90 22.42 -13.99 -5.10
N GLY A 91 23.54 -13.27 -5.01
CA GLY A 91 24.43 -12.97 -6.14
C GLY A 91 23.90 -11.88 -7.09
N ILE A 92 22.89 -11.10 -6.68
CA ILE A 92 22.17 -10.13 -7.50
C ILE A 92 22.51 -8.70 -7.04
N PRO A 93 23.10 -7.83 -7.91
CA PRO A 93 23.34 -6.44 -7.58
C PRO A 93 22.01 -5.65 -7.60
N TRP A 94 21.82 -4.83 -6.55
CA TRP A 94 20.77 -3.83 -6.50
C TRP A 94 21.38 -2.46 -6.80
N ILE A 95 21.00 -1.88 -7.93
CA ILE A 95 21.53 -0.64 -8.45
C ILE A 95 20.50 0.48 -8.24
N ALA A 96 20.72 1.30 -7.22
CA ALA A 96 19.94 2.51 -7.03
C ALA A 96 20.64 3.71 -7.67
N ARG A 97 19.86 4.57 -8.32
CA ARG A 97 20.31 5.86 -8.85
C ARG A 97 19.35 6.97 -8.50
N HIS A 98 19.87 8.18 -8.33
CA HIS A 98 19.03 9.37 -8.27
C HIS A 98 18.38 9.63 -9.62
N GLY A 99 17.07 9.89 -9.59
CA GLY A 99 16.28 10.25 -10.77
C GLY A 99 14.91 9.62 -10.80
N SER A 100 14.12 9.99 -11.79
CA SER A 100 12.80 9.40 -11.99
C SER A 100 12.91 7.91 -12.30
N PRO A 101 12.01 7.08 -11.78
CA PRO A 101 12.06 5.63 -11.97
C PRO A 101 12.16 5.19 -13.44
N PRO A 102 11.39 5.76 -14.40
CA PRO A 102 11.50 5.36 -15.81
C PRO A 102 12.86 5.72 -16.42
N ARG A 103 13.43 6.88 -16.07
CA ARG A 103 14.75 7.27 -16.56
C ARG A 103 15.83 6.28 -16.12
N VAL A 104 15.86 5.92 -14.85
CA VAL A 104 16.83 4.93 -14.33
C VAL A 104 16.64 3.57 -14.98
N ALA A 105 15.38 3.15 -15.19
CA ALA A 105 15.07 1.92 -15.89
C ALA A 105 15.55 1.93 -17.35
N LEU A 106 15.40 3.04 -18.07
CA LEU A 106 15.84 3.18 -19.46
C LEU A 106 17.37 3.24 -19.57
N GLU A 107 18.05 3.97 -18.68
CA GLU A 107 19.51 4.05 -18.65
C GLU A 107 20.16 2.67 -18.46
N LEU A 108 19.67 1.86 -17.51
CA LEU A 108 20.13 0.49 -17.31
C LEU A 108 19.54 -0.46 -18.37
N GLY A 109 18.34 -0.24 -18.79
CA GLY A 109 17.64 -1.01 -19.82
C GLY A 109 18.31 -0.98 -21.21
N GLY A 110 19.10 0.08 -21.50
CA GLY A 110 19.87 0.19 -22.75
C GLY A 110 20.90 -0.92 -22.96
N ARG A 111 21.32 -1.61 -21.89
CA ARG A 111 22.25 -2.76 -21.93
C ARG A 111 21.56 -4.09 -21.61
N ALA A 112 20.26 -4.08 -21.31
CA ALA A 112 19.50 -5.27 -20.93
C ALA A 112 18.97 -6.03 -22.15
N SER A 113 18.90 -7.35 -22.04
CA SER A 113 18.23 -8.20 -23.04
C SER A 113 16.71 -8.15 -22.90
N LEU A 114 16.24 -7.96 -21.69
CA LEU A 114 14.83 -7.96 -21.30
C LEU A 114 14.68 -7.08 -20.05
N ILE A 115 13.58 -6.34 -19.96
CA ILE A 115 13.17 -5.62 -18.74
C ILE A 115 11.94 -6.32 -18.17
N VAL A 116 12.02 -6.73 -16.90
CA VAL A 116 10.89 -7.17 -16.09
C VAL A 116 10.60 -6.08 -15.06
N CYS A 117 9.35 -5.72 -14.83
CA CYS A 117 8.95 -4.80 -13.78
C CYS A 117 7.74 -5.31 -13.01
N ASP A 118 7.57 -4.88 -11.78
CA ASP A 118 6.36 -5.11 -11.00
C ASP A 118 5.24 -4.14 -11.40
N ARG A 119 4.01 -4.53 -11.14
CA ARG A 119 2.81 -3.78 -11.52
C ARG A 119 2.30 -2.94 -10.35
N GLY A 120 2.46 -1.62 -10.41
CA GLY A 120 1.73 -0.67 -9.58
C GLY A 120 0.46 -0.17 -10.29
N TYR A 121 -0.53 0.31 -9.54
CA TYR A 121 -1.85 0.66 -10.07
C TYR A 121 -2.10 2.16 -10.17
N LEU A 122 -1.31 2.98 -9.48
CA LEU A 122 -1.48 4.43 -9.47
C LEU A 122 -1.14 5.03 -10.84
N ARG A 123 -1.83 6.11 -11.19
CA ARG A 123 -1.72 6.79 -12.51
C ARG A 123 -0.28 7.05 -12.94
N HIS A 124 0.54 7.61 -12.05
CA HIS A 124 1.95 7.87 -12.35
C HIS A 124 2.76 6.58 -12.54
N GLN A 125 2.48 5.52 -11.77
CA GLN A 125 3.15 4.22 -11.94
C GLN A 125 2.79 3.57 -13.29
N VAL A 126 1.53 3.71 -13.73
CA VAL A 126 1.09 3.26 -15.05
C VAL A 126 1.81 4.06 -16.15
N ALA A 127 1.85 5.41 -16.03
CA ALA A 127 2.51 6.29 -16.97
C ALA A 127 4.01 5.97 -17.11
N TRP A 128 4.71 5.72 -16.01
CA TRP A 128 6.13 5.34 -16.03
C TRP A 128 6.39 4.02 -16.77
N ARG A 129 5.55 3.01 -16.57
CA ARG A 129 5.70 1.74 -17.30
C ARG A 129 5.38 1.88 -18.78
N GLN A 130 4.41 2.71 -19.14
CA GLN A 130 4.11 3.04 -20.54
C GLN A 130 5.27 3.77 -21.23
N GLU A 131 5.94 4.70 -20.52
CA GLU A 131 7.12 5.39 -20.99
C GLU A 131 8.27 4.40 -21.26
N VAL A 132 8.59 3.54 -20.27
CA VAL A 132 9.63 2.51 -20.44
C VAL A 132 9.28 1.54 -21.55
N ALA A 133 8.03 1.09 -21.65
CA ALA A 133 7.60 0.19 -22.72
C ALA A 133 7.78 0.78 -24.12
N ARG A 134 7.51 2.07 -24.29
CA ARG A 134 7.66 2.79 -25.55
C ARG A 134 9.14 2.96 -25.93
N GLU A 135 9.99 3.34 -24.97
CA GLU A 135 11.36 3.82 -25.22
C GLU A 135 12.43 2.73 -25.09
N ALA A 136 12.22 1.71 -24.27
CA ALA A 136 13.18 0.63 -24.08
C ALA A 136 13.57 -0.05 -25.42
N PRO A 137 14.84 -0.41 -25.65
CA PRO A 137 15.27 -1.07 -26.87
C PRO A 137 14.86 -2.54 -26.97
N CYS A 138 14.43 -3.14 -25.87
CA CYS A 138 14.12 -4.56 -25.75
C CYS A 138 12.67 -4.78 -25.26
N ARG A 139 12.28 -6.04 -25.12
CA ARG A 139 11.01 -6.46 -24.54
C ARG A 139 10.86 -5.96 -23.12
N VAL A 140 9.67 -5.44 -22.79
CA VAL A 140 9.28 -5.05 -21.43
C VAL A 140 8.09 -5.89 -20.99
N VAL A 141 8.21 -6.49 -19.79
CA VAL A 141 7.18 -7.35 -19.20
C VAL A 141 6.86 -6.85 -17.81
N GLN A 142 5.58 -6.69 -17.49
CA GLN A 142 5.14 -6.44 -16.12
C GLN A 142 4.60 -7.68 -15.45
N VAL A 143 4.75 -7.75 -14.11
CA VAL A 143 4.29 -8.88 -13.30
C VAL A 143 3.52 -8.37 -12.09
N GLU A 144 2.35 -8.94 -11.83
CA GLU A 144 1.56 -8.63 -10.63
C GLU A 144 2.08 -9.42 -9.42
N SER A 145 2.81 -8.73 -8.54
CA SER A 145 3.41 -9.33 -7.33
C SER A 145 2.72 -8.93 -6.03
N ASP A 146 1.86 -7.91 -6.04
CA ASP A 146 1.28 -7.30 -4.83
C ASP A 146 -0.23 -7.54 -4.68
N VAL A 147 -0.76 -8.51 -5.39
CA VAL A 147 -2.11 -9.09 -5.20
C VAL A 147 -2.00 -10.60 -5.14
N VAL A 148 -2.96 -11.25 -4.48
CA VAL A 148 -3.05 -12.70 -4.52
C VAL A 148 -3.64 -13.15 -5.85
N VAL A 149 -4.79 -12.61 -6.25
CA VAL A 149 -5.37 -12.88 -7.57
C VAL A 149 -5.14 -11.69 -8.49
N PRO A 150 -4.55 -11.86 -9.69
CA PRO A 150 -4.38 -10.76 -10.63
C PRO A 150 -5.68 -10.00 -10.89
N VAL A 151 -5.63 -8.66 -10.92
CA VAL A 151 -6.83 -7.82 -10.90
C VAL A 151 -7.76 -8.12 -12.07
N GLU A 152 -7.22 -8.30 -13.29
CA GLU A 152 -8.00 -8.59 -14.50
C GLU A 152 -8.51 -10.04 -14.53
N THR A 153 -7.81 -10.98 -13.86
CA THR A 153 -8.29 -12.35 -13.65
C THR A 153 -9.47 -12.37 -12.68
N ALA A 154 -9.39 -11.57 -11.63
CA ALA A 154 -10.45 -11.46 -10.62
C ALA A 154 -11.72 -10.84 -11.20
N SER A 155 -11.60 -9.78 -12.00
CA SER A 155 -12.76 -9.10 -12.63
C SER A 155 -12.31 -8.24 -13.81
N ASP A 156 -13.18 -8.15 -14.81
CA ASP A 156 -13.03 -7.33 -16.02
C ASP A 156 -13.53 -5.89 -15.89
N LYS A 157 -13.95 -5.48 -14.68
CA LYS A 157 -14.54 -4.17 -14.41
C LYS A 157 -14.34 -3.71 -12.97
N ALA A 158 -14.61 -2.41 -12.72
CA ALA A 158 -14.73 -1.87 -11.38
C ALA A 158 -15.85 -2.58 -10.61
N GLU A 159 -15.50 -3.24 -9.51
CA GLU A 159 -16.47 -3.94 -8.67
C GLU A 159 -17.17 -2.96 -7.73
N TYR A 160 -18.49 -3.13 -7.63
CA TYR A 160 -19.31 -2.23 -6.83
C TYR A 160 -19.03 -2.33 -5.33
N ALA A 161 -18.78 -3.54 -4.82
CA ALA A 161 -18.56 -3.79 -3.39
C ALA A 161 -17.84 -5.13 -3.16
N ALA A 162 -17.36 -5.34 -1.94
CA ALA A 162 -16.73 -6.61 -1.52
C ALA A 162 -17.60 -7.84 -1.80
N ARG A 163 -18.93 -7.73 -1.68
CA ARG A 163 -19.87 -8.82 -1.95
C ARG A 163 -19.84 -9.30 -3.41
N THR A 164 -19.49 -8.44 -4.36
CA THR A 164 -19.42 -8.79 -5.79
C THR A 164 -18.05 -9.31 -6.18
N LEU A 165 -16.98 -8.84 -5.56
CA LEU A 165 -15.62 -9.31 -5.81
C LEU A 165 -15.29 -10.63 -5.09
N ARG A 166 -15.75 -10.80 -3.84
CA ARG A 166 -15.44 -11.97 -3.00
C ARG A 166 -15.63 -13.31 -3.71
N PRO A 167 -16.79 -13.67 -4.30
CA PRO A 167 -16.96 -14.96 -4.96
C PRO A 167 -16.03 -15.16 -6.15
N LYS A 168 -15.60 -14.08 -6.80
CA LYS A 168 -14.65 -14.11 -7.92
C LYS A 168 -13.24 -14.43 -7.42
N LEU A 169 -12.79 -13.77 -6.35
CA LEU A 169 -11.49 -14.06 -5.75
C LEU A 169 -11.41 -15.50 -5.24
N TRP A 170 -12.42 -15.96 -4.49
CA TRP A 170 -12.43 -17.33 -3.94
C TRP A 170 -12.39 -18.41 -5.03
N ARG A 171 -13.00 -18.16 -6.21
CA ARG A 171 -12.95 -19.09 -7.35
C ARG A 171 -11.53 -19.31 -7.87
N HIS A 172 -10.69 -18.29 -7.78
CA HIS A 172 -9.32 -18.31 -8.30
C HIS A 172 -8.25 -18.54 -7.24
N LEU A 173 -8.62 -18.50 -5.96
CA LEU A 173 -7.66 -18.44 -4.86
C LEU A 173 -6.67 -19.62 -4.89
N GLU A 174 -7.13 -20.85 -5.09
CA GLU A 174 -6.30 -22.06 -5.13
C GLU A 174 -5.25 -21.99 -6.25
N ALA A 175 -5.60 -21.37 -7.39
CA ALA A 175 -4.69 -21.24 -8.52
C ALA A 175 -3.52 -20.29 -8.23
N PHE A 176 -3.72 -19.27 -7.40
CA PHE A 176 -2.76 -18.18 -7.19
C PHE A 176 -2.15 -18.14 -5.78
N LEU A 177 -2.75 -18.82 -4.81
CA LEU A 177 -2.23 -18.89 -3.45
C LEU A 177 -1.28 -20.07 -3.32
N LYS A 178 -0.08 -19.92 -3.86
CA LYS A 178 0.97 -20.95 -3.89
C LYS A 178 2.26 -20.45 -3.27
N ASP A 179 3.04 -21.39 -2.76
CA ASP A 179 4.41 -21.10 -2.33
C ASP A 179 5.27 -20.65 -3.51
N LEU A 180 6.15 -19.69 -3.24
CA LEU A 180 7.08 -19.12 -4.22
C LEU A 180 8.52 -19.23 -3.70
N PRO A 181 9.13 -20.44 -3.75
CA PRO A 181 10.50 -20.60 -3.31
C PRO A 181 11.47 -19.81 -4.22
N PRO A 182 12.59 -19.29 -3.68
CA PRO A 182 13.56 -18.53 -4.45
C PRO A 182 14.15 -19.37 -5.58
N THR A 183 14.31 -18.77 -6.75
CA THR A 183 14.98 -19.35 -7.90
C THR A 183 16.49 -19.13 -7.76
N PRO A 184 17.34 -20.17 -7.79
CA PRO A 184 18.79 -19.98 -7.80
C PRO A 184 19.22 -19.22 -9.06
N LEU A 185 20.08 -18.21 -8.90
CA LEU A 185 20.69 -17.53 -10.03
C LEU A 185 21.91 -18.36 -10.48
N LEU A 186 21.97 -18.74 -11.78
CA LEU A 186 23.05 -19.56 -12.31
C LEU A 186 24.31 -18.76 -12.65
N ARG A 187 24.19 -17.47 -12.91
CA ARG A 187 25.28 -16.59 -13.26
C ARG A 187 25.29 -15.35 -12.37
N GLU A 188 26.18 -15.32 -11.40
CA GLU A 188 26.35 -14.17 -10.49
C GLU A 188 26.69 -12.88 -11.23
N SER A 189 26.25 -11.75 -10.67
CA SER A 189 26.32 -10.44 -11.31
C SER A 189 26.89 -9.32 -10.44
N LEU A 190 27.35 -9.63 -9.23
CA LEU A 190 27.81 -8.61 -8.26
C LEU A 190 28.97 -7.74 -8.78
N ASN A 191 29.81 -8.28 -9.67
CA ASN A 191 30.99 -7.59 -10.20
C ASN A 191 30.71 -6.80 -11.49
N LEU A 192 29.47 -6.65 -11.93
CA LEU A 192 29.14 -5.86 -13.11
C LEU A 192 29.40 -4.36 -12.86
N PRO A 193 30.12 -3.66 -13.77
CA PRO A 193 30.47 -2.24 -13.59
C PRO A 193 29.26 -1.34 -14.00
N LEU A 194 28.21 -1.36 -13.20
CA LEU A 194 26.96 -0.67 -13.52
C LEU A 194 26.86 0.72 -12.88
N GLY A 195 27.63 0.98 -11.85
CA GLY A 195 27.56 2.23 -11.08
C GLY A 195 26.19 2.42 -10.42
N GLY A 196 26.19 2.76 -9.17
CA GLY A 196 24.97 3.00 -8.38
C GLY A 196 25.35 3.58 -7.03
N MET A 197 24.34 3.97 -6.27
CA MET A 197 24.53 4.50 -4.92
C MET A 197 25.13 3.41 -4.01
N ASP A 198 26.21 3.74 -3.33
CA ASP A 198 26.70 2.91 -2.25
C ASP A 198 25.83 3.04 -0.98
N ARG A 199 26.20 2.32 0.09
CA ARG A 199 25.43 2.35 1.35
C ARG A 199 25.48 3.72 2.03
N ALA A 200 26.61 4.42 1.94
CA ALA A 200 26.77 5.75 2.55
C ALA A 200 25.96 6.79 1.79
N GLU A 201 25.96 6.71 0.46
CA GLU A 201 25.16 7.57 -0.41
C GLU A 201 23.66 7.35 -0.21
N LEU A 202 23.22 6.09 -0.05
CA LEU A 202 21.82 5.76 0.23
C LEU A 202 21.37 6.34 1.58
N ARG A 203 22.18 6.20 2.63
CA ARG A 203 21.94 6.81 3.95
C ARG A 203 21.99 8.33 3.90
N GLY A 204 22.92 8.90 3.17
CA GLY A 204 23.00 10.34 2.94
C GLY A 204 21.77 10.87 2.17
N ALA A 205 21.25 10.09 1.22
CA ALA A 205 19.99 10.41 0.54
C ALA A 205 18.82 10.41 1.52
N ALA A 206 18.73 9.41 2.40
CA ALA A 206 17.73 9.36 3.45
C ALA A 206 17.74 10.64 4.31
N THR A 207 18.92 11.07 4.75
CA THR A 207 19.06 12.29 5.56
C THR A 207 18.63 13.55 4.82
N ARG A 208 18.98 13.67 3.53
CA ARG A 208 18.58 14.82 2.69
C ARG A 208 17.06 14.85 2.44
N LEU A 209 16.46 13.69 2.18
CA LEU A 209 15.02 13.55 1.95
C LEU A 209 14.20 13.70 3.25
N GLN A 210 14.84 13.51 4.40
CA GLN A 210 14.24 13.75 5.73
C GLN A 210 14.19 15.22 6.12
N GLN A 211 14.87 16.12 5.42
CA GLN A 211 14.92 17.55 5.74
C GLN A 211 13.69 18.35 5.26
N GLY A 212 12.65 17.72 4.74
CA GLY A 212 11.40 18.39 4.40
C GLY A 212 10.66 18.87 5.68
N PRO A 213 10.04 20.08 5.65
CA PRO A 213 9.68 20.81 6.86
C PRO A 213 8.51 20.25 7.67
N ASP A 214 7.71 19.32 7.18
CA ASP A 214 6.36 19.20 7.71
C ASP A 214 5.99 17.91 8.46
N VAL A 215 6.66 16.78 8.23
CA VAL A 215 6.28 15.50 8.86
C VAL A 215 7.50 14.68 9.24
N ALA A 216 7.79 14.61 10.54
CA ALA A 216 8.90 13.84 11.07
C ALA A 216 8.73 12.32 10.81
N PRO A 217 9.83 11.56 10.63
CA PRO A 217 9.83 10.11 10.66
C PRO A 217 9.17 9.54 11.92
N VAL A 218 8.64 8.33 11.84
CA VAL A 218 7.86 7.73 12.95
C VAL A 218 8.70 7.02 14.01
N GLY A 219 9.99 7.18 14.02
CA GLY A 219 10.87 6.73 15.11
C GLY A 219 10.80 5.23 15.43
N SER A 220 10.84 4.89 16.71
CA SER A 220 11.15 3.55 17.22
C SER A 220 10.06 2.49 17.06
N ARG A 221 8.79 2.86 16.82
CA ARG A 221 7.69 1.86 16.84
C ARG A 221 7.47 1.16 15.49
N PHE A 222 7.62 1.87 14.40
CA PHE A 222 7.48 1.30 13.06
C PHE A 222 8.76 1.53 12.27
N ARG A 223 9.47 0.46 12.08
CA ARG A 223 10.66 0.40 11.27
C ARG A 223 10.33 -0.24 9.93
N GLY A 224 10.86 0.27 8.84
CA GLY A 224 10.71 -0.34 7.52
C GLY A 224 11.53 -1.61 7.36
N GLY A 225 11.16 -2.44 6.39
CA GLY A 225 11.89 -3.64 6.02
C GLY A 225 11.12 -4.94 6.20
N ALA A 226 11.58 -5.97 5.48
CA ALA A 226 10.95 -7.29 5.49
C ALA A 226 11.07 -7.97 6.86
N ARG A 227 12.20 -7.81 7.56
CA ARG A 227 12.38 -8.37 8.93
C ARG A 227 11.41 -7.76 9.91
N ALA A 228 11.20 -6.44 9.87
CA ALA A 228 10.23 -5.78 10.73
C ALA A 228 8.79 -6.23 10.41
N ALA A 229 8.47 -6.44 9.14
CA ALA A 229 7.20 -7.02 8.72
C ALA A 229 7.01 -8.47 9.24
N GLU A 230 8.05 -9.29 9.16
CA GLU A 230 8.06 -10.66 9.68
C GLU A 230 7.88 -10.71 11.21
N ASP A 231 8.52 -9.79 11.95
CA ASP A 231 8.35 -9.69 13.40
C ASP A 231 6.89 -9.35 13.76
N ARG A 232 6.26 -8.44 13.00
CA ARG A 232 4.82 -8.13 13.16
C ARG A 232 3.92 -9.29 12.79
N LEU A 233 4.28 -10.06 11.76
CA LEU A 233 3.54 -11.26 11.40
C LEU A 233 3.64 -12.32 12.51
N ARG A 234 4.83 -12.51 13.06
CA ARG A 234 5.03 -13.45 14.18
C ARG A 234 4.22 -13.04 15.40
N GLU A 235 4.25 -11.76 15.77
CA GLU A 235 3.41 -11.19 16.85
C GLU A 235 1.91 -11.41 16.58
N LEU A 236 1.46 -11.20 15.34
CA LEU A 236 0.09 -11.47 14.95
C LEU A 236 -0.28 -12.93 15.16
N LEU A 237 0.50 -13.85 14.61
CA LEU A 237 0.20 -15.29 14.62
C LEU A 237 0.24 -15.89 16.03
N GLN A 238 1.16 -15.45 16.88
CA GLN A 238 1.36 -15.97 18.22
C GLN A 238 0.42 -15.34 19.26
N ASP A 239 0.26 -14.04 19.23
CA ASP A 239 -0.32 -13.29 20.35
C ASP A 239 -1.69 -12.66 20.07
N LYS A 240 -2.03 -12.37 18.80
CA LYS A 240 -3.18 -11.51 18.46
C LYS A 240 -4.25 -12.20 17.63
N LEU A 241 -3.87 -13.15 16.77
CA LEU A 241 -4.79 -13.74 15.79
C LEU A 241 -5.97 -14.44 16.45
N SER A 242 -5.79 -15.08 17.61
CA SER A 242 -6.83 -15.81 18.35
C SER A 242 -8.03 -14.94 18.82
N ARG A 243 -7.92 -13.64 18.76
CA ARG A 243 -8.99 -12.68 19.14
C ARG A 243 -9.22 -11.60 18.09
N TYR A 244 -8.67 -11.79 16.89
CA TYR A 244 -8.68 -10.78 15.85
C TYR A 244 -10.10 -10.39 15.41
N ALA A 245 -11.00 -11.35 15.23
CA ALA A 245 -12.37 -11.09 14.80
C ALA A 245 -13.12 -10.17 15.78
N ASP A 246 -12.92 -10.38 17.07
CA ASP A 246 -13.60 -9.63 18.14
C ASP A 246 -12.92 -8.26 18.39
N HIS A 247 -11.58 -8.20 18.29
CA HIS A 247 -10.79 -7.03 18.67
C HIS A 247 -10.42 -6.09 17.51
N ARG A 248 -10.51 -6.52 16.26
CA ARG A 248 -10.16 -5.68 15.10
C ARG A 248 -10.88 -4.32 15.01
N ASN A 249 -11.99 -4.16 15.74
CA ASN A 249 -12.74 -2.92 15.85
C ASN A 249 -12.64 -2.25 17.22
N GLN A 250 -11.69 -2.68 18.07
CA GLN A 250 -11.46 -2.19 19.42
C GLN A 250 -10.19 -1.32 19.48
N PRO A 251 -10.29 0.01 19.25
CA PRO A 251 -9.11 0.86 19.09
C PRO A 251 -8.24 0.99 20.34
N GLN A 252 -8.81 0.71 21.53
CA GLN A 252 -8.08 0.72 22.78
C GLN A 252 -7.11 -0.46 22.93
N THR A 253 -7.38 -1.57 22.22
CA THR A 253 -6.46 -2.73 22.19
C THR A 253 -5.32 -2.49 21.19
N ASP A 254 -4.35 -3.39 21.16
CA ASP A 254 -3.28 -3.40 20.15
C ASP A 254 -3.38 -4.65 19.26
N ASP A 255 -4.55 -5.28 19.20
CA ASP A 255 -4.80 -6.55 18.53
C ASP A 255 -5.09 -6.37 17.03
N VAL A 256 -4.17 -5.66 16.36
CA VAL A 256 -4.16 -5.43 14.91
C VAL A 256 -2.81 -5.82 14.33
N SER A 257 -2.78 -6.12 13.04
CA SER A 257 -1.58 -6.64 12.35
C SER A 257 -0.52 -5.58 12.04
N TYR A 258 -0.90 -4.34 11.84
CA TYR A 258 -0.04 -3.26 11.32
C TYR A 258 0.56 -3.54 9.92
N MET A 259 0.00 -4.48 9.15
CA MET A 259 0.56 -4.88 7.85
C MET A 259 0.37 -3.85 6.74
N GLY A 260 -0.58 -2.90 6.87
CA GLY A 260 -0.91 -1.94 5.81
C GLY A 260 0.31 -1.19 5.27
N MET A 261 1.17 -0.68 6.15
CA MET A 261 2.37 0.05 5.76
C MET A 261 3.42 -0.81 5.02
N TYR A 262 3.62 -2.04 5.45
CA TYR A 262 4.58 -2.95 4.81
C TYR A 262 4.07 -3.45 3.45
N LEU A 263 2.76 -3.67 3.33
CA LEU A 263 2.11 -4.00 2.06
C LEU A 263 2.14 -2.82 1.09
N HIS A 264 2.01 -1.58 1.59
CA HIS A 264 2.12 -0.37 0.77
C HIS A 264 3.48 -0.24 0.09
N PHE A 265 4.57 -0.45 0.84
CA PHE A 265 5.93 -0.41 0.29
C PHE A 265 6.37 -1.75 -0.33
N GLY A 266 5.50 -2.74 -0.39
CA GLY A 266 5.83 -4.06 -0.95
C GLY A 266 6.91 -4.82 -0.19
N GLN A 267 7.15 -4.49 1.09
CA GLN A 267 8.16 -5.10 1.95
C GLN A 267 7.77 -6.49 2.45
N ILE A 268 6.50 -6.87 2.31
CA ILE A 268 5.97 -8.22 2.53
C ILE A 268 4.97 -8.59 1.43
N SER A 269 4.93 -9.86 1.06
CA SER A 269 4.01 -10.38 0.04
C SER A 269 2.62 -10.66 0.60
N PRO A 270 1.52 -10.23 -0.05
CA PRO A 270 0.18 -10.63 0.34
C PRO A 270 -0.06 -12.14 0.18
N VAL A 271 0.57 -12.79 -0.80
CA VAL A 271 0.54 -14.26 -0.97
C VAL A 271 1.17 -14.93 0.25
N TYR A 272 2.36 -14.49 0.65
CA TYR A 272 3.03 -15.02 1.82
C TYR A 272 2.20 -14.85 3.10
N LEU A 273 1.68 -13.64 3.34
CA LEU A 273 0.81 -13.37 4.50
C LEU A 273 -0.42 -14.29 4.54
N ALA A 274 -1.09 -14.46 3.40
CA ALA A 274 -2.27 -15.32 3.32
C ALA A 274 -1.91 -16.79 3.61
N LEU A 275 -0.80 -17.30 3.07
CA LEU A 275 -0.31 -18.65 3.32
C LEU A 275 0.01 -18.86 4.81
N GLN A 276 0.70 -17.90 5.46
CA GLN A 276 1.05 -18.01 6.88
C GLN A 276 -0.20 -18.01 7.77
N VAL A 277 -1.18 -17.15 7.50
CA VAL A 277 -2.43 -17.10 8.27
C VAL A 277 -3.28 -18.35 8.02
N MET A 278 -3.37 -18.85 6.79
CA MET A 278 -4.09 -20.11 6.50
C MET A 278 -3.41 -21.32 7.16
N GLY A 279 -2.07 -21.33 7.17
CA GLY A 279 -1.26 -22.37 7.81
C GLY A 279 -1.35 -22.39 9.33
N ALA A 280 -1.79 -21.30 9.97
CA ALA A 280 -1.97 -21.21 11.42
C ALA A 280 -3.22 -21.95 11.91
N THR A 281 -3.33 -23.25 11.61
CA THR A 281 -4.54 -24.08 11.86
C THR A 281 -4.87 -24.27 13.34
N HIS A 282 -3.92 -23.99 14.23
CA HIS A 282 -4.12 -23.99 15.69
C HIS A 282 -4.91 -22.75 16.18
N GLN A 283 -5.03 -21.72 15.34
CA GLN A 283 -5.82 -20.51 15.61
C GLN A 283 -7.28 -20.71 15.18
N PRO A 284 -8.26 -20.04 15.83
CA PRO A 284 -9.66 -20.18 15.47
C PRO A 284 -9.95 -19.79 14.01
N ALA A 285 -10.75 -20.58 13.31
CA ALA A 285 -11.08 -20.34 11.90
C ALA A 285 -11.72 -18.95 11.70
N LYS A 286 -12.65 -18.52 12.59
CA LYS A 286 -13.32 -17.22 12.51
C LYS A 286 -12.33 -16.04 12.47
N ASP A 287 -11.21 -16.14 13.19
CA ASP A 287 -10.21 -15.10 13.30
C ASP A 287 -9.31 -15.06 12.06
N ARG A 288 -8.90 -16.25 11.58
CA ARG A 288 -8.18 -16.39 10.30
C ARG A 288 -9.01 -15.85 9.13
N ASP A 289 -10.28 -16.24 9.06
CA ASP A 289 -11.20 -15.80 8.00
C ASP A 289 -11.43 -14.29 8.07
N ALA A 290 -11.55 -13.71 9.27
CA ALA A 290 -11.68 -12.27 9.45
C ALA A 290 -10.44 -11.50 8.96
N PHE A 291 -9.22 -12.03 9.19
CA PHE A 291 -8.00 -11.44 8.68
C PHE A 291 -7.90 -11.57 7.15
N LEU A 292 -8.20 -12.76 6.61
CA LEU A 292 -8.17 -13.02 5.17
C LEU A 292 -9.20 -12.20 4.41
N GLU A 293 -10.38 -11.93 4.99
CA GLU A 293 -11.38 -11.01 4.40
C GLU A 293 -10.77 -9.62 4.19
N GLU A 294 -10.00 -9.09 5.16
CA GLU A 294 -9.38 -7.76 5.01
C GLU A 294 -8.21 -7.78 4.00
N LEU A 295 -7.37 -8.80 4.05
CA LEU A 295 -6.20 -8.92 3.19
C LEU A 295 -6.58 -9.20 1.73
N LEU A 296 -7.46 -10.16 1.49
CA LEU A 296 -7.81 -10.61 0.14
C LEU A 296 -8.94 -9.79 -0.45
N VAL A 297 -10.06 -9.65 0.28
CA VAL A 297 -11.25 -9.06 -0.32
C VAL A 297 -11.21 -7.54 -0.25
N ARG A 298 -10.95 -6.96 0.92
CA ARG A 298 -10.99 -5.50 1.09
C ARG A 298 -9.84 -4.80 0.40
N ARG A 299 -8.64 -5.34 0.54
CA ARG A 299 -7.46 -4.77 -0.11
C ARG A 299 -7.52 -4.92 -1.63
N GLU A 300 -7.89 -6.10 -2.15
CA GLU A 300 -7.92 -6.31 -3.61
C GLU A 300 -9.10 -5.59 -4.26
N LEU A 301 -10.19 -5.29 -3.52
CA LEU A 301 -11.23 -4.37 -3.99
C LEU A 301 -10.68 -2.95 -4.23
N ALA A 302 -9.76 -2.49 -3.39
CA ALA A 302 -9.11 -1.19 -3.59
C ALA A 302 -8.17 -1.21 -4.82
N MET A 303 -7.45 -2.31 -5.05
CA MET A 303 -6.65 -2.48 -6.27
C MET A 303 -7.52 -2.49 -7.52
N ASN A 304 -8.63 -3.23 -7.51
CA ASN A 304 -9.62 -3.25 -8.57
C ASN A 304 -10.20 -1.84 -8.82
N PHE A 305 -10.56 -1.12 -7.76
CA PHE A 305 -11.08 0.24 -7.86
C PHE A 305 -10.10 1.18 -8.58
N VAL A 306 -8.85 1.24 -8.11
CA VAL A 306 -7.85 2.15 -8.69
C VAL A 306 -7.50 1.75 -10.12
N HIS A 307 -7.45 0.45 -10.42
CA HIS A 307 -7.15 -0.04 -11.75
C HIS A 307 -8.21 0.36 -12.80
N TYR A 308 -9.50 0.26 -12.46
CA TYR A 308 -10.59 0.52 -13.40
C TYR A 308 -11.16 1.95 -13.35
N ARG A 309 -10.76 2.77 -12.35
CA ARG A 309 -11.26 4.13 -12.17
C ARG A 309 -10.13 5.15 -12.29
N PRO A 310 -9.95 5.80 -13.45
CA PRO A 310 -8.89 6.79 -13.64
C PRO A 310 -9.06 8.04 -12.79
N ASP A 311 -10.26 8.28 -12.26
CA ASP A 311 -10.63 9.38 -11.37
C ASP A 311 -10.59 9.03 -9.87
N TYR A 312 -9.92 7.94 -9.48
CA TYR A 312 -9.90 7.35 -8.14
C TYR A 312 -9.50 8.32 -7.01
N ASP A 313 -8.75 9.37 -7.30
CA ASP A 313 -8.26 10.38 -6.37
C ASP A 313 -9.11 11.67 -6.36
N SER A 314 -10.27 11.64 -6.99
CA SER A 314 -11.18 12.77 -7.15
C SER A 314 -12.55 12.48 -6.56
N TYR A 315 -13.24 13.52 -6.08
CA TYR A 315 -14.63 13.43 -5.64
C TYR A 315 -15.56 12.84 -6.72
N ALA A 316 -15.21 12.99 -7.99
CA ALA A 316 -15.96 12.44 -9.11
C ALA A 316 -15.98 10.90 -9.15
N CYS A 317 -15.06 10.22 -8.44
CA CYS A 317 -15.05 8.75 -8.34
C CYS A 317 -16.25 8.16 -7.58
N LEU A 318 -16.95 8.99 -6.80
CA LEU A 318 -18.06 8.54 -5.97
C LEU A 318 -19.26 8.07 -6.82
N PRO A 319 -20.04 7.10 -6.33
CA PRO A 319 -21.23 6.65 -7.03
C PRO A 319 -22.27 7.79 -7.13
N ALA A 320 -23.02 7.82 -8.22
CA ALA A 320 -23.98 8.90 -8.52
C ALA A 320 -24.99 9.15 -7.37
N TRP A 321 -25.45 8.09 -6.71
CA TRP A 321 -26.37 8.23 -5.58
C TRP A 321 -25.74 9.00 -4.40
N ALA A 322 -24.43 8.79 -4.16
CA ALA A 322 -23.72 9.48 -3.07
C ALA A 322 -23.45 10.94 -3.43
N GLN A 323 -23.03 11.21 -4.68
CA GLN A 323 -22.86 12.60 -5.14
C GLN A 323 -24.17 13.38 -5.07
N ALA A 324 -25.29 12.80 -5.55
CA ALA A 324 -26.59 13.45 -5.53
C ALA A 324 -27.03 13.78 -4.10
N THR A 325 -27.04 12.78 -3.20
CA THR A 325 -27.50 13.03 -1.82
C THR A 325 -26.58 13.99 -1.06
N LEU A 326 -25.28 14.02 -1.31
CA LEU A 326 -24.37 14.99 -0.68
C LEU A 326 -24.55 16.41 -1.24
N ALA A 327 -24.91 16.54 -2.53
CA ALA A 327 -25.26 17.83 -3.14
C ALA A 327 -26.60 18.36 -2.59
N ASP A 328 -27.61 17.50 -2.45
CA ASP A 328 -28.92 17.88 -1.87
C ASP A 328 -28.80 18.39 -0.41
N HIS A 329 -27.74 17.98 0.30
CA HIS A 329 -27.45 18.35 1.70
C HIS A 329 -26.25 19.29 1.86
N GLU A 330 -25.78 19.92 0.77
CA GLU A 330 -24.61 20.81 0.81
C GLU A 330 -24.87 22.07 1.64
N ASP A 331 -26.07 22.62 1.54
CA ASP A 331 -26.50 23.84 2.24
C ASP A 331 -27.06 23.59 3.66
N ASP A 332 -27.06 22.33 4.12
CA ASP A 332 -27.50 22.01 5.48
C ASP A 332 -26.63 22.73 6.54
N PRO A 333 -27.26 23.25 7.61
CA PRO A 333 -26.50 23.91 8.69
C PRO A 333 -25.45 22.98 9.31
N ARG A 334 -24.21 23.44 9.38
CA ARG A 334 -23.08 22.76 10.01
C ARG A 334 -22.55 23.57 11.18
N SER A 335 -22.48 22.99 12.35
CA SER A 335 -21.92 23.62 13.54
C SER A 335 -21.26 22.57 14.45
N PRO A 336 -19.99 22.70 14.78
CA PRO A 336 -19.06 23.73 14.29
C PRO A 336 -18.55 23.46 12.88
N LEU A 337 -18.01 24.48 12.24
CA LEU A 337 -17.19 24.36 11.02
C LEU A 337 -15.71 24.51 11.41
N TYR A 338 -14.85 23.76 10.74
CA TYR A 338 -13.39 23.87 10.86
C TYR A 338 -12.74 24.03 9.49
N THR A 339 -11.69 24.85 9.46
CA THR A 339 -10.80 24.92 8.31
C THR A 339 -9.91 23.67 8.20
N PRO A 340 -9.34 23.37 7.03
CA PRO A 340 -8.37 22.27 6.90
C PRO A 340 -7.20 22.38 7.89
N GLN A 341 -6.73 23.61 8.19
CA GLN A 341 -5.63 23.87 9.13
C GLN A 341 -6.04 23.58 10.58
N GLU A 342 -7.26 23.94 10.98
CA GLU A 342 -7.77 23.64 12.32
C GLU A 342 -7.95 22.13 12.49
N LEU A 343 -8.48 21.43 11.46
CA LEU A 343 -8.53 19.96 11.46
C LEU A 343 -7.13 19.35 11.56
N GLU A 344 -6.15 19.85 10.80
CA GLU A 344 -4.78 19.37 10.83
C GLU A 344 -4.12 19.58 12.19
N SER A 345 -4.47 20.66 12.90
CA SER A 345 -3.95 20.92 14.26
C SER A 345 -4.34 19.82 15.26
N GLY A 346 -5.50 19.19 15.08
CA GLY A 346 -6.04 18.19 16.00
C GLY A 346 -6.61 18.82 17.28
N GLN A 347 -7.11 20.05 17.20
CA GLN A 347 -7.65 20.83 18.33
C GLN A 347 -9.12 21.19 18.09
N THR A 348 -9.96 20.20 17.84
CA THR A 348 -11.39 20.38 17.73
C THR A 348 -12.08 20.24 19.08
N HIS A 349 -13.41 20.43 19.12
CA HIS A 349 -14.21 20.17 20.34
C HIS A 349 -14.33 18.67 20.66
N ASP A 350 -14.02 17.77 19.72
CA ASP A 350 -14.19 16.33 19.88
C ASP A 350 -12.89 15.65 20.29
N ILE A 351 -12.82 15.26 21.56
CA ILE A 351 -11.62 14.63 22.13
C ILE A 351 -11.26 13.29 21.50
N TYR A 352 -12.25 12.55 20.99
CA TYR A 352 -12.03 11.25 20.33
C TYR A 352 -11.41 11.44 18.95
N TRP A 353 -11.89 12.44 18.22
CA TRP A 353 -11.35 12.84 16.94
C TRP A 353 -9.94 13.40 17.05
N ASN A 354 -9.71 14.26 18.05
CA ASN A 354 -8.39 14.82 18.34
C ASN A 354 -7.38 13.72 18.69
N ALA A 355 -7.78 12.73 19.49
CA ALA A 355 -6.94 11.56 19.76
C ALA A 355 -6.58 10.81 18.49
N ALA A 356 -7.54 10.55 17.59
CA ALA A 356 -7.28 9.88 16.32
C ALA A 356 -6.30 10.66 15.44
N MET A 357 -6.48 11.99 15.32
CA MET A 357 -5.56 12.86 14.58
C MET A 357 -4.14 12.86 15.18
N ASN A 358 -4.04 12.90 16.50
CA ASN A 358 -2.77 12.88 17.21
C ASN A 358 -2.05 11.51 17.07
N GLU A 359 -2.78 10.39 17.11
CA GLU A 359 -2.21 9.07 16.82
C GLU A 359 -1.59 9.05 15.41
N MET A 360 -2.33 9.53 14.41
CA MET A 360 -1.87 9.60 13.03
C MET A 360 -0.59 10.45 12.88
N LYS A 361 -0.57 11.62 13.49
CA LYS A 361 0.59 12.54 13.47
C LYS A 361 1.81 11.92 14.15
N ALA A 362 1.62 11.30 15.29
CA ALA A 362 2.73 10.73 16.09
C ALA A 362 3.30 9.43 15.51
N ARG A 363 2.46 8.60 14.88
CA ARG A 363 2.85 7.22 14.51
C ARG A 363 2.75 6.89 13.02
N GLY A 364 2.18 7.78 12.19
CA GLY A 364 1.87 7.43 10.80
C GLY A 364 0.82 6.33 10.65
N TYR A 365 0.03 6.11 11.70
CA TYR A 365 -0.99 5.08 11.81
C TYR A 365 -2.19 5.57 12.60
N MET A 366 -3.36 5.09 12.26
CA MET A 366 -4.61 5.26 13.01
C MET A 366 -5.40 3.97 12.92
N HIS A 367 -6.00 3.53 14.04
CA HIS A 367 -6.85 2.35 14.04
C HIS A 367 -8.00 2.47 13.05
N ASN A 368 -8.32 1.40 12.28
CA ASN A 368 -9.29 1.44 11.18
C ASN A 368 -10.67 1.99 11.59
N SER A 369 -11.19 1.60 12.75
CA SER A 369 -12.45 2.14 13.26
C SER A 369 -12.39 3.65 13.48
N MET A 370 -11.23 4.17 13.89
CA MET A 370 -11.01 5.59 14.09
C MET A 370 -10.79 6.33 12.77
N ARG A 371 -10.15 5.72 11.74
CA ARG A 371 -10.09 6.29 10.39
C ARG A 371 -11.49 6.56 9.82
N MET A 372 -12.43 5.65 10.06
CA MET A 372 -13.82 5.82 9.64
C MET A 372 -14.49 6.98 10.37
N TYR A 373 -14.36 7.06 11.69
CA TYR A 373 -14.89 8.15 12.49
C TYR A 373 -14.28 9.49 12.11
N TRP A 374 -12.96 9.54 12.01
CA TRP A 374 -12.17 10.69 11.61
C TRP A 374 -12.65 11.28 10.28
N GLY A 375 -12.76 10.45 9.24
CA GLY A 375 -13.20 10.89 7.92
C GLY A 375 -14.67 11.35 7.92
N LYS A 376 -15.58 10.66 8.64
CA LYS A 376 -16.97 11.06 8.76
C LYS A 376 -17.12 12.43 9.43
N LYS A 377 -16.29 12.74 10.41
CA LYS A 377 -16.30 14.05 11.07
C LYS A 377 -15.73 15.15 10.21
N ILE A 378 -14.76 14.87 9.35
CA ILE A 378 -14.30 15.84 8.34
C ILE A 378 -15.46 16.20 7.40
N LEU A 379 -16.27 15.21 6.93
CA LEU A 379 -17.46 15.49 6.12
C LEU A 379 -18.47 16.36 6.89
N GLU A 380 -18.68 16.07 8.17
CA GLU A 380 -19.63 16.81 9.01
C GLU A 380 -19.23 18.27 9.23
N TRP A 381 -17.91 18.53 9.35
CA TRP A 381 -17.38 19.83 9.81
C TRP A 381 -16.75 20.69 8.72
N SER A 382 -16.72 20.25 7.47
CA SER A 382 -16.26 21.03 6.33
C SER A 382 -17.40 21.80 5.68
N ARG A 383 -17.10 22.88 4.98
CA ARG A 383 -18.11 23.72 4.32
C ARG A 383 -18.89 22.96 3.25
N THR A 384 -18.16 22.18 2.42
CA THR A 384 -18.75 21.39 1.34
C THR A 384 -18.23 19.95 1.37
N PRO A 385 -18.97 18.98 0.81
CA PRO A 385 -18.51 17.62 0.67
C PRO A 385 -17.22 17.48 -0.17
N ARG A 386 -17.02 18.37 -1.16
CA ARG A 386 -15.80 18.38 -1.98
C ARG A 386 -14.58 18.84 -1.19
N GLU A 387 -14.73 19.91 -0.39
CA GLU A 387 -13.67 20.35 0.53
C GLU A 387 -13.33 19.25 1.53
N ALA A 388 -14.33 18.58 2.10
CA ALA A 388 -14.17 17.46 3.02
C ALA A 388 -13.39 16.30 2.39
N PHE A 389 -13.71 15.92 1.16
CA PHE A 389 -13.01 14.86 0.43
C PHE A 389 -11.54 15.21 0.22
N GLN A 390 -11.27 16.43 -0.27
CA GLN A 390 -9.88 16.88 -0.51
C GLN A 390 -9.09 16.96 0.80
N THR A 391 -9.69 17.49 1.88
CA THR A 391 -9.06 17.57 3.20
C THR A 391 -8.72 16.18 3.74
N ALA A 392 -9.68 15.25 3.68
CA ALA A 392 -9.47 13.88 4.14
C ALA A 392 -8.34 13.19 3.33
N LEU A 393 -8.34 13.35 2.01
CA LEU A 393 -7.30 12.76 1.16
C LEU A 393 -5.92 13.37 1.42
N THR A 394 -5.83 14.69 1.52
CA THR A 394 -4.57 15.40 1.80
C THR A 394 -3.98 14.99 3.14
N LEU A 395 -4.78 14.98 4.22
CA LEU A 395 -4.31 14.60 5.55
C LEU A 395 -3.93 13.11 5.60
N ASN A 396 -4.70 12.23 4.92
CA ASN A 396 -4.38 10.82 4.81
C ASN A 396 -3.01 10.63 4.15
N ASN A 397 -2.79 11.20 2.96
CA ASN A 397 -1.55 11.03 2.21
C ASN A 397 -0.34 11.67 2.89
N LYS A 398 -0.56 12.79 3.60
CA LYS A 398 0.49 13.50 4.34
C LYS A 398 1.00 12.71 5.55
N TYR A 399 0.13 12.06 6.30
CA TYR A 399 0.48 11.55 7.63
C TYR A 399 0.58 10.03 7.75
N PHE A 400 -0.24 9.26 7.02
CA PHE A 400 -0.19 7.80 7.12
C PHE A 400 1.01 7.21 6.39
N LEU A 401 1.69 6.23 6.99
CA LEU A 401 2.73 5.45 6.33
C LEU A 401 2.19 4.70 5.11
N ASP A 402 0.95 4.21 5.19
CA ASP A 402 0.21 3.62 4.08
C ASP A 402 -0.62 4.64 3.28
N GLY A 403 -0.32 5.94 3.40
CA GLY A 403 -0.85 6.97 2.52
C GLY A 403 -0.45 6.75 1.06
N ARG A 404 -1.28 7.22 0.10
CA ARG A 404 -1.05 7.04 -1.36
C ARG A 404 -1.13 5.58 -1.85
N ASP A 405 -1.54 4.65 -0.99
CA ASP A 405 -1.87 3.28 -1.37
C ASP A 405 -3.25 3.24 -2.08
N PRO A 406 -3.51 2.29 -3.00
CA PRO A 406 -4.87 2.07 -3.50
C PRO A 406 -5.92 1.96 -2.41
N SER A 407 -5.59 1.33 -1.27
CA SER A 407 -6.49 1.24 -0.10
C SER A 407 -6.77 2.60 0.53
N SER A 408 -5.83 3.55 0.50
CA SER A 408 -6.03 4.90 0.99
C SER A 408 -7.09 5.65 0.18
N TYR A 409 -6.98 5.62 -1.14
CA TYR A 409 -7.96 6.25 -2.04
C TYR A 409 -9.35 5.61 -1.88
N ALA A 410 -9.42 4.28 -1.87
CA ALA A 410 -10.67 3.56 -1.69
C ALA A 410 -11.31 3.85 -0.31
N ASN A 411 -10.52 3.91 0.77
CA ASN A 411 -11.02 4.18 2.11
C ASN A 411 -11.50 5.63 2.29
N VAL A 412 -10.79 6.61 1.71
CA VAL A 412 -11.29 7.99 1.70
C VAL A 412 -12.60 8.07 0.93
N ALA A 413 -12.66 7.52 -0.28
CA ALA A 413 -13.89 7.51 -1.07
C ALA A 413 -15.04 6.72 -0.37
N TRP A 414 -14.71 5.66 0.40
CA TRP A 414 -15.69 4.92 1.19
C TRP A 414 -16.35 5.81 2.27
N VAL A 415 -15.62 6.73 2.87
CA VAL A 415 -16.20 7.72 3.80
C VAL A 415 -17.36 8.46 3.16
N PHE A 416 -17.30 8.72 1.85
CA PHE A 416 -18.30 9.47 1.08
C PHE A 416 -19.29 8.57 0.30
N GLY A 417 -19.28 7.24 0.53
CA GLY A 417 -20.28 6.32 -0.01
C GLY A 417 -19.80 5.31 -1.06
N LEU A 418 -18.52 5.33 -1.48
CA LEU A 418 -17.96 4.29 -2.36
C LEU A 418 -18.09 2.91 -1.67
N HIS A 419 -18.43 1.87 -2.45
CA HIS A 419 -18.58 0.48 -1.97
C HIS A 419 -19.60 0.29 -0.86
N ASP A 420 -20.44 1.30 -0.56
CA ASP A 420 -21.51 1.25 0.43
C ASP A 420 -22.88 1.34 -0.25
N ARG A 421 -23.92 1.34 0.54
CA ARG A 421 -25.33 1.47 0.13
C ARG A 421 -25.94 2.74 0.74
N PRO A 422 -27.06 3.25 0.20
CA PRO A 422 -27.83 4.29 0.87
C PRO A 422 -28.31 3.86 2.26
N TRP A 423 -28.16 4.76 3.23
CA TRP A 423 -28.62 4.63 4.61
C TRP A 423 -29.82 5.55 4.86
N LYS A 424 -30.38 5.53 6.09
CA LYS A 424 -31.41 6.48 6.50
C LYS A 424 -30.86 7.90 6.41
N GLU A 425 -31.58 8.74 5.70
CA GLU A 425 -31.24 10.14 5.43
C GLU A 425 -31.06 10.96 6.73
N ARG A 426 -30.06 11.82 6.76
CA ARG A 426 -29.73 12.68 7.87
C ARG A 426 -29.15 14.00 7.37
N PRO A 427 -29.33 15.10 8.12
CA PRO A 427 -28.69 16.37 7.78
C PRO A 427 -27.19 16.20 7.55
N VAL A 428 -26.62 16.97 6.62
CA VAL A 428 -25.21 17.00 6.21
C VAL A 428 -24.76 15.75 5.46
N TYR A 429 -25.15 14.58 5.91
CA TYR A 429 -24.76 13.27 5.37
C TYR A 429 -25.66 12.77 4.23
N GLY A 430 -26.89 13.31 4.13
CA GLY A 430 -27.90 12.71 3.29
C GLY A 430 -28.05 11.21 3.59
N LYS A 431 -27.97 10.38 2.57
CA LYS A 431 -28.03 8.92 2.66
C LYS A 431 -26.64 8.26 2.85
N VAL A 432 -25.59 9.04 2.97
CA VAL A 432 -24.25 8.50 3.32
C VAL A 432 -24.24 8.12 4.80
N ARG A 433 -23.61 6.99 5.12
CA ARG A 433 -23.48 6.49 6.49
C ARG A 433 -22.79 7.51 7.39
N CYS A 434 -23.40 7.85 8.51
CA CYS A 434 -22.82 8.71 9.54
C CYS A 434 -22.19 7.89 10.69
N MET A 435 -21.29 8.51 11.45
CA MET A 435 -20.74 7.96 12.70
C MET A 435 -20.79 9.04 13.80
N MET A 436 -21.44 8.70 14.93
CA MET A 436 -21.62 9.59 16.06
C MET A 436 -20.71 9.17 17.23
N ALA A 437 -20.25 10.12 18.04
CA ALA A 437 -19.46 9.86 19.26
C ALA A 437 -20.15 8.84 20.20
N SER A 438 -21.45 8.99 20.43
CA SER A 438 -22.24 8.02 21.21
C SER A 438 -22.25 6.60 20.62
N GLY A 439 -21.99 6.46 19.31
CA GLY A 439 -21.81 5.16 18.67
C GLY A 439 -20.48 4.51 19.00
N LEU A 440 -19.39 5.29 19.13
CA LEU A 440 -18.09 4.81 19.60
C LEU A 440 -18.18 4.37 21.07
N GLU A 441 -18.75 5.19 21.93
CA GLU A 441 -18.89 4.93 23.37
C GLU A 441 -19.66 3.62 23.66
N ARG A 442 -20.58 3.23 22.80
CA ARG A 442 -21.30 1.95 22.94
C ARG A 442 -20.52 0.74 22.41
N LYS A 443 -19.57 0.94 21.47
CA LYS A 443 -18.92 -0.14 20.74
C LYS A 443 -17.55 -0.53 21.31
N CYS A 444 -16.88 0.41 21.97
CA CYS A 444 -15.52 0.23 22.48
C CYS A 444 -15.27 1.11 23.69
N ASP A 445 -14.21 0.82 24.45
CA ASP A 445 -13.72 1.75 25.48
C ASP A 445 -12.93 2.89 24.83
N ILE A 446 -13.66 3.84 24.28
CA ILE A 446 -13.07 4.97 23.56
C ILE A 446 -12.24 5.88 24.49
N ARG A 447 -12.56 5.91 25.80
CA ARG A 447 -11.78 6.68 26.78
C ARG A 447 -10.42 6.04 27.05
N ALA A 448 -10.36 4.71 27.09
CA ALA A 448 -9.08 4.01 27.16
C ALA A 448 -8.24 4.25 25.89
N TYR A 449 -8.87 4.34 24.71
CA TYR A 449 -8.18 4.74 23.49
C TYR A 449 -7.56 6.15 23.59
N VAL A 450 -8.30 7.14 24.11
CA VAL A 450 -7.78 8.50 24.32
C VAL A 450 -6.56 8.48 25.24
N ARG A 451 -6.64 7.79 26.38
CA ARG A 451 -5.50 7.67 27.32
C ARG A 451 -4.28 7.02 26.65
N LYS A 452 -4.49 5.90 25.92
CA LYS A 452 -3.45 5.22 25.15
C LYS A 452 -2.73 6.19 24.19
N VAL A 453 -3.49 7.01 23.46
CA VAL A 453 -2.91 7.98 22.51
C VAL A 453 -2.15 9.09 23.24
N GLN A 454 -2.67 9.59 24.36
CA GLN A 454 -1.97 10.60 25.17
C GLN A 454 -0.60 10.09 25.62
N GLU A 455 -0.51 8.86 26.12
CA GLU A 455 0.74 8.22 26.48
C GLU A 455 1.70 8.07 25.28
N LEU A 456 1.19 7.68 24.13
CA LEU A 456 1.97 7.56 22.88
C LEU A 456 2.56 8.90 22.44
N VAL A 457 1.78 9.97 22.49
CA VAL A 457 2.25 11.32 22.12
C VAL A 457 3.32 11.82 23.09
N GLN A 458 3.15 11.58 24.39
CA GLN A 458 4.17 11.91 25.40
C GLN A 458 5.49 11.16 25.19
N GLN A 459 5.43 9.90 24.78
CA GLN A 459 6.62 9.09 24.46
C GLN A 459 7.33 9.55 23.18
N ALA A 460 6.57 10.00 22.19
CA ALA A 460 7.12 10.50 20.92
C ALA A 460 7.75 11.89 21.03
N GLY A 461 7.40 12.68 22.03
CA GLY A 461 7.96 14.02 22.31
C GLY A 461 9.22 14.01 23.20
N ARG A 462 9.64 12.83 23.66
CA ARG A 462 10.90 12.61 24.41
C ARG A 462 11.98 12.06 23.49
#